data_1935bbd0048273b7e23e4b25662fa480
#
_entry.id   1935bbd0048273b7e23e4b25662fa480
#
_cell.length_a   1.000
_cell.length_b   1.000
_cell.length_c   1.000
_cell.angle_alpha   90.00
_cell.angle_beta   90.00
_cell.angle_gamma   90.00
#
_symmetry.space_group_name_H-M   'P 1'
#
loop_
_entity.id
_entity.type
_entity.pdbx_description
1 polymer ?
#
loop_
_entity_poly.entity_id
_entity_poly.type
_entity_poly.pdbx_seq_one_letter_code
_entity_poly.pdbx_strand_id
1 'polypeptide(L)'
;MRNLLSALAISITALAVPPAMADPSGHCADLASVVEPVGPPTFVTSYPTVAAGPLHKVAFLYDNALAVIGLVACGENERAKRIGDAMLWALDHDRAWHDGRLRNAYPGGPATDDPIKLSGWYDSGQNKWLEDGYQVGTDSGNMAWAMLALLALDYAGPPTDTRYRDAAARIGRWVAGQRDTRGPGGFLGGFIGWEPKPMSGGWKSTEQNSDLYAAFSLLAERTHDTSWTELAEAARHFIQAMWRPECGCFAVGTFDDGVGLNPVVTLDAQTMPLLALPDSAPHYEGALTASEWRLRVRRAVSGFTYSEVGDAVWTEGTAQMALITHLLGRTDEYSSLMATIDSQKAPDNEYYATSATALATGFGDPTNPLTQRFYYRLPHLAPTAWAAMADRGFNPFTDGGLPQASASAQ
;
A
#
# COMPACT_ATOMS: atom_id res chain seq x y z
N MET A 1 7.44 75.15 28.76
CA MET A 1 7.58 74.66 27.40
C MET A 1 8.23 73.30 27.50
N ARG A 2 7.41 72.20 27.37
CA ARG A 2 7.90 70.87 27.42
C ARG A 2 7.45 70.22 26.05
N ASN A 3 8.45 69.92 25.23
CA ASN A 3 8.24 69.28 23.92
C ASN A 3 7.97 67.80 24.15
N LEU A 4 6.79 67.33 23.73
CA LEU A 4 6.44 65.94 23.58
C LEU A 4 6.85 65.49 22.17
N LEU A 5 7.83 64.58 22.05
CA LEU A 5 8.18 63.85 20.86
C LEU A 5 7.41 62.55 20.89
N SER A 6 6.41 62.43 20.03
CA SER A 6 5.71 61.17 19.80
C SER A 6 6.54 60.32 18.84
N ALA A 7 7.02 59.15 19.31
CA ALA A 7 7.68 58.18 18.49
C ALA A 7 6.61 57.29 17.82
N LEU A 8 6.56 57.30 16.49
CA LEU A 8 5.71 56.44 15.67
C LEU A 8 6.41 55.10 15.50
N ALA A 9 5.92 54.06 16.15
CA ALA A 9 6.41 52.70 15.97
C ALA A 9 5.76 52.10 14.71
N ILE A 10 6.54 51.89 13.65
CA ILE A 10 6.12 51.16 12.44
C ILE A 10 6.32 49.68 12.74
N SER A 11 5.21 48.95 12.94
CA SER A 11 5.21 47.50 13.02
C SER A 11 5.36 46.91 11.60
N ILE A 12 6.54 46.39 11.28
CA ILE A 12 6.76 45.58 10.07
C ILE A 12 6.24 44.19 10.35
N THR A 13 5.06 43.87 9.82
CA THR A 13 4.55 42.49 9.76
C THR A 13 5.37 41.76 8.72
N ALA A 14 6.29 40.91 9.16
CA ALA A 14 6.96 39.96 8.27
C ALA A 14 5.91 38.98 7.73
N LEU A 15 5.60 39.09 6.44
CA LEU A 15 4.89 38.05 5.71
C LEU A 15 5.78 36.82 5.73
N ALA A 16 5.32 35.74 6.41
CA ALA A 16 5.96 34.45 6.35
C ALA A 16 5.85 33.97 4.89
N VAL A 17 6.97 33.94 4.20
CA VAL A 17 7.08 33.25 2.91
C VAL A 17 6.87 31.76 3.21
N PRO A 18 5.90 31.08 2.58
CA PRO A 18 5.77 29.64 2.73
C PRO A 18 7.12 29.00 2.34
N PRO A 19 7.55 27.93 3.04
CA PRO A 19 8.78 27.25 2.68
C PRO A 19 8.67 26.84 1.21
N ALA A 20 9.69 27.19 0.42
CA ALA A 20 9.80 26.72 -0.94
C ALA A 20 9.71 25.19 -0.90
N MET A 21 8.72 24.61 -1.59
CA MET A 21 8.63 23.18 -1.78
C MET A 21 9.97 22.73 -2.38
N ALA A 22 10.68 21.84 -1.68
CA ALA A 22 11.89 21.25 -2.23
C ALA A 22 11.55 20.66 -3.61
N ASP A 23 12.44 20.85 -4.57
CA ASP A 23 12.31 20.24 -5.89
C ASP A 23 12.05 18.74 -5.69
N PRO A 24 10.97 18.15 -6.25
CA PRO A 24 10.61 16.78 -5.96
C PRO A 24 11.80 15.88 -6.30
N SER A 25 12.14 14.95 -5.41
CA SER A 25 13.14 13.92 -5.69
C SER A 25 12.82 13.21 -7.02
N GLY A 26 13.79 12.57 -7.64
CA GLY A 26 13.58 11.83 -8.89
C GLY A 26 12.43 10.81 -8.78
N HIS A 27 12.33 10.09 -7.65
CA HIS A 27 11.25 9.12 -7.38
C HIS A 27 9.87 9.77 -7.25
N CYS A 28 9.78 10.94 -6.62
CA CYS A 28 8.54 11.71 -6.56
C CYS A 28 8.11 12.22 -7.95
N ALA A 29 9.05 12.67 -8.78
CA ALA A 29 8.75 13.09 -10.15
C ALA A 29 8.30 11.92 -11.01
N ASP A 30 8.94 10.75 -10.86
CA ASP A 30 8.56 9.52 -11.54
C ASP A 30 7.12 9.12 -11.17
N LEU A 31 6.79 9.05 -9.88
CA LEU A 31 5.43 8.76 -9.43
C LEU A 31 4.43 9.82 -9.88
N ALA A 32 4.76 11.10 -9.83
CA ALA A 32 3.88 12.16 -10.31
C ALA A 32 3.57 12.07 -11.81
N SER A 33 4.46 11.46 -12.60
CA SER A 33 4.28 11.31 -14.05
C SER A 33 3.17 10.32 -14.44
N VAL A 34 2.75 9.42 -13.53
CA VAL A 34 1.75 8.37 -13.85
C VAL A 34 0.30 8.89 -13.94
N VAL A 35 0.04 10.09 -13.40
CA VAL A 35 -1.30 10.71 -13.44
C VAL A 35 -1.22 12.23 -13.55
N GLU A 36 -1.99 12.80 -14.45
CA GLU A 36 -2.07 14.27 -14.59
C GLU A 36 -2.75 14.92 -13.37
N PRO A 37 -2.40 16.18 -13.00
CA PRO A 37 -2.98 16.85 -11.82
C PRO A 37 -4.43 17.28 -12.04
N VAL A 38 -4.90 17.39 -13.29
CA VAL A 38 -6.23 17.86 -13.66
C VAL A 38 -6.93 16.81 -14.52
N GLY A 39 -8.21 16.59 -14.27
CA GLY A 39 -9.06 15.66 -15.02
C GLY A 39 -10.12 15.00 -14.14
N PRO A 40 -10.91 14.09 -14.70
CA PRO A 40 -11.91 13.34 -13.94
C PRO A 40 -11.24 12.40 -12.91
N PRO A 41 -12.01 11.89 -11.93
CA PRO A 41 -11.58 10.75 -11.13
C PRO A 41 -11.01 9.64 -12.00
N THR A 42 -9.87 9.06 -11.62
CA THR A 42 -9.18 8.11 -12.50
C THR A 42 -8.44 7.05 -11.70
N PHE A 43 -8.45 5.80 -12.18
CA PHE A 43 -7.55 4.77 -11.73
C PHE A 43 -6.31 4.70 -12.63
N VAL A 44 -5.14 4.55 -12.03
CA VAL A 44 -3.87 4.40 -12.75
C VAL A 44 -3.65 2.93 -13.08
N THR A 45 -3.29 2.66 -14.33
CA THR A 45 -2.98 1.31 -14.79
C THR A 45 -1.76 0.76 -14.05
N SER A 46 -1.89 -0.43 -13.46
CA SER A 46 -0.81 -1.07 -12.68
C SER A 46 0.38 -1.50 -13.52
N TYR A 47 0.12 -1.95 -14.77
CA TYR A 47 1.12 -2.45 -15.72
C TYR A 47 0.95 -1.78 -17.08
N PRO A 48 1.46 -0.56 -17.30
CA PRO A 48 1.11 0.26 -18.47
C PRO A 48 1.54 -0.32 -19.82
N THR A 49 2.55 -1.20 -19.83
CA THR A 49 3.12 -1.77 -21.05
C THR A 49 2.45 -3.06 -21.52
N VAL A 50 1.47 -3.60 -20.76
CA VAL A 50 0.80 -4.84 -21.13
C VAL A 50 -0.28 -4.59 -22.19
N ALA A 51 -0.11 -5.23 -23.36
CA ALA A 51 -0.96 -4.99 -24.52
C ALA A 51 -2.26 -5.83 -24.57
N ALA A 52 -2.31 -6.98 -23.85
CA ALA A 52 -3.45 -7.90 -23.90
C ALA A 52 -3.50 -8.82 -22.65
N GLY A 53 -4.66 -9.47 -22.43
CA GLY A 53 -4.87 -10.45 -21.36
C GLY A 53 -5.22 -9.81 -20.02
N PRO A 54 -5.19 -10.60 -18.92
CA PRO A 54 -5.70 -10.21 -17.61
C PRO A 54 -5.04 -8.98 -16.99
N LEU A 55 -3.79 -8.68 -17.35
CA LEU A 55 -3.07 -7.51 -16.86
C LEU A 55 -3.20 -6.28 -17.76
N HIS A 56 -3.88 -6.41 -18.93
CA HIS A 56 -4.09 -5.28 -19.83
C HIS A 56 -5.04 -4.25 -19.22
N LYS A 57 -4.55 -3.03 -19.04
CA LYS A 57 -5.31 -1.92 -18.43
C LYS A 57 -5.87 -2.21 -17.03
N VAL A 58 -5.35 -3.21 -16.33
CA VAL A 58 -5.75 -3.45 -14.95
C VAL A 58 -5.18 -2.36 -14.04
N ALA A 59 -6.00 -1.87 -13.13
CA ALA A 59 -5.65 -0.96 -12.05
C ALA A 59 -5.97 -1.66 -10.72
N PHE A 60 -4.97 -2.32 -10.14
CA PHE A 60 -5.15 -2.94 -8.83
C PHE A 60 -5.37 -1.88 -7.76
N LEU A 61 -6.32 -2.15 -6.87
CA LEU A 61 -6.68 -1.23 -5.79
C LEU A 61 -5.51 -0.94 -4.86
N TYR A 62 -4.72 -1.98 -4.53
CA TYR A 62 -3.50 -1.87 -3.75
C TYR A 62 -2.52 -0.87 -4.36
N ASP A 63 -2.18 -1.05 -5.64
CA ASP A 63 -1.24 -0.19 -6.36
C ASP A 63 -1.71 1.27 -6.39
N ASN A 64 -3.01 1.47 -6.61
CA ASN A 64 -3.62 2.79 -6.62
C ASN A 64 -3.64 3.44 -5.23
N ALA A 65 -3.84 2.64 -4.18
CA ALA A 65 -3.75 3.12 -2.81
C ALA A 65 -2.32 3.55 -2.45
N LEU A 66 -1.32 2.76 -2.83
CA LEU A 66 0.10 3.13 -2.70
C LEU A 66 0.43 4.42 -3.46
N ALA A 67 -0.09 4.55 -4.69
CA ALA A 67 0.12 5.76 -5.49
C ALA A 67 -0.47 7.00 -4.81
N VAL A 68 -1.67 6.91 -4.21
CA VAL A 68 -2.25 8.00 -3.42
C VAL A 68 -1.33 8.40 -2.28
N ILE A 69 -0.89 7.43 -1.47
CA ILE A 69 -0.06 7.69 -0.28
C ILE A 69 1.30 8.28 -0.70
N GLY A 70 1.95 7.69 -1.70
CA GLY A 70 3.22 8.18 -2.24
C GLY A 70 3.12 9.59 -2.82
N LEU A 71 2.04 9.90 -3.56
CA LEU A 71 1.78 11.24 -4.09
C LEU A 71 1.55 12.25 -2.96
N VAL A 72 0.81 11.89 -1.90
CA VAL A 72 0.65 12.73 -0.71
C VAL A 72 2.00 12.97 -0.03
N ALA A 73 2.82 11.93 0.16
CA ALA A 73 4.17 12.05 0.71
C ALA A 73 5.08 12.97 -0.12
N CYS A 74 4.85 13.04 -1.43
CA CYS A 74 5.55 13.92 -2.37
C CYS A 74 4.94 15.34 -2.48
N GLY A 75 3.81 15.63 -1.79
CA GLY A 75 3.10 16.91 -1.89
C GLY A 75 2.22 17.07 -3.13
N GLU A 76 2.04 16.02 -3.93
CA GLU A 76 1.27 15.98 -5.17
C GLU A 76 -0.23 15.72 -4.91
N ASN A 77 -0.82 16.49 -3.99
CA ASN A 77 -2.17 16.25 -3.47
C ASN A 77 -3.28 16.26 -4.53
N GLU A 78 -3.17 17.11 -5.56
CA GLU A 78 -4.20 17.18 -6.61
C GLU A 78 -4.20 15.90 -7.48
N ARG A 79 -3.03 15.32 -7.70
CA ARG A 79 -2.87 14.03 -8.40
C ARG A 79 -3.43 12.90 -7.54
N ALA A 80 -3.10 12.88 -6.25
CA ALA A 80 -3.60 11.90 -5.27
C ALA A 80 -5.14 11.93 -5.17
N LYS A 81 -5.74 13.12 -5.13
CA LYS A 81 -7.21 13.30 -5.07
C LYS A 81 -7.91 12.65 -6.25
N ARG A 82 -7.36 12.72 -7.45
CA ARG A 82 -7.99 12.09 -8.62
C ARG A 82 -8.15 10.58 -8.46
N ILE A 83 -7.15 9.93 -7.86
CA ILE A 83 -7.21 8.48 -7.59
C ILE A 83 -8.16 8.20 -6.41
N GLY A 84 -8.08 8.99 -5.34
CA GLY A 84 -8.99 8.87 -4.20
C GLY A 84 -10.45 9.09 -4.58
N ASP A 85 -10.73 10.07 -5.43
CA ASP A 85 -12.08 10.33 -5.94
C ASP A 85 -12.60 9.18 -6.83
N ALA A 86 -11.71 8.44 -7.53
CA ALA A 86 -12.09 7.22 -8.23
C ALA A 86 -12.49 6.09 -7.26
N MET A 87 -11.80 5.98 -6.12
CA MET A 87 -12.21 5.04 -5.06
C MET A 87 -13.57 5.41 -4.46
N LEU A 88 -13.84 6.71 -4.23
CA LEU A 88 -15.16 7.18 -3.78
C LEU A 88 -16.23 6.84 -4.80
N TRP A 89 -15.98 7.10 -6.08
CA TRP A 89 -16.90 6.77 -7.16
C TRP A 89 -17.21 5.27 -7.19
N ALA A 90 -16.18 4.43 -7.08
CA ALA A 90 -16.32 2.98 -7.11
C ALA A 90 -17.13 2.44 -5.92
N LEU A 91 -17.01 3.04 -4.72
CA LEU A 91 -17.81 2.69 -3.56
C LEU A 91 -19.30 2.93 -3.75
N ASP A 92 -19.66 3.96 -4.53
CA ASP A 92 -21.06 4.39 -4.71
C ASP A 92 -21.72 3.78 -5.95
N HIS A 93 -20.93 3.33 -6.94
CA HIS A 93 -21.41 2.90 -8.25
C HIS A 93 -21.04 1.46 -8.62
N ASP A 94 -20.73 0.58 -7.64
CA ASP A 94 -20.53 -0.85 -7.95
C ASP A 94 -21.82 -1.47 -8.49
N ARG A 95 -21.67 -2.38 -9.47
CA ARG A 95 -22.82 -3.04 -10.13
C ARG A 95 -23.62 -3.97 -9.20
N ALA A 96 -23.09 -4.33 -8.03
CA ALA A 96 -23.71 -5.28 -7.11
C ALA A 96 -23.51 -4.97 -5.62
N TRP A 97 -22.39 -4.38 -5.24
CA TRP A 97 -22.01 -4.19 -3.85
C TRP A 97 -22.22 -2.74 -3.39
N HIS A 98 -23.02 -2.55 -2.34
CA HIS A 98 -23.28 -1.26 -1.70
C HIS A 98 -23.03 -1.32 -0.19
N ASP A 99 -22.21 -2.30 0.24
CA ASP A 99 -21.93 -2.60 1.65
C ASP A 99 -20.63 -1.98 2.17
N GLY A 100 -19.94 -1.19 1.35
CA GLY A 100 -18.70 -0.51 1.72
C GLY A 100 -17.43 -1.20 1.22
N ARG A 101 -17.55 -2.34 0.49
CA ARG A 101 -16.38 -2.96 -0.15
C ARG A 101 -16.03 -2.31 -1.47
N LEU A 102 -14.75 -2.37 -1.81
CA LEU A 102 -14.20 -2.15 -3.15
C LEU A 102 -13.78 -3.48 -3.77
N ARG A 103 -13.62 -3.52 -5.09
CA ARG A 103 -13.05 -4.67 -5.80
C ARG A 103 -11.52 -4.62 -5.73
N ASN A 104 -10.87 -5.76 -5.93
CA ASN A 104 -9.41 -5.83 -5.96
C ASN A 104 -8.80 -5.10 -7.16
N ALA A 105 -9.57 -4.91 -8.24
CA ALA A 105 -9.12 -4.14 -9.39
C ALA A 105 -10.28 -3.50 -10.18
N TYR A 106 -9.93 -2.43 -10.89
CA TYR A 106 -10.77 -1.71 -11.83
C TYR A 106 -10.03 -1.52 -13.15
N PRO A 107 -10.68 -1.10 -14.26
CA PRO A 107 -9.95 -0.68 -15.45
C PRO A 107 -9.22 0.64 -15.19
N GLY A 108 -7.98 0.75 -15.66
CA GLY A 108 -7.25 2.02 -15.65
C GLY A 108 -7.88 3.04 -16.58
N GLY A 109 -7.92 4.29 -16.15
CA GLY A 109 -8.53 5.42 -16.83
C GLY A 109 -9.66 6.05 -16.03
N PRO A 110 -10.48 6.93 -16.64
CA PRO A 110 -11.56 7.63 -15.97
C PRO A 110 -12.58 6.70 -15.30
N ALA A 111 -12.86 6.95 -14.03
CA ALA A 111 -13.88 6.26 -13.25
C ALA A 111 -15.16 7.12 -13.21
N THR A 112 -15.95 7.08 -14.30
CA THR A 112 -17.12 7.91 -14.48
C THR A 112 -18.34 7.13 -14.96
N ASP A 113 -18.20 5.84 -15.20
CA ASP A 113 -19.32 4.98 -15.61
C ASP A 113 -20.25 4.68 -14.43
N ASP A 114 -21.55 4.53 -14.68
CA ASP A 114 -22.58 4.12 -13.75
C ASP A 114 -23.43 2.98 -14.35
N PRO A 115 -23.34 1.74 -13.84
CA PRO A 115 -22.41 1.28 -12.82
C PRO A 115 -20.95 1.32 -13.29
N ILE A 116 -20.00 1.40 -12.33
CA ILE A 116 -18.58 1.38 -12.65
C ILE A 116 -18.21 0.09 -13.37
N LYS A 117 -17.39 0.20 -14.42
CA LYS A 117 -16.85 -0.95 -15.13
C LYS A 117 -15.91 -1.73 -14.22
N LEU A 118 -15.94 -3.05 -14.32
CA LEU A 118 -14.99 -3.93 -13.65
C LEU A 118 -13.83 -4.28 -14.59
N SER A 119 -12.69 -4.63 -13.97
CA SER A 119 -11.51 -5.09 -14.69
C SER A 119 -11.82 -6.37 -15.47
N GLY A 120 -11.26 -6.46 -16.69
CA GLY A 120 -11.42 -7.62 -17.56
C GLY A 120 -10.74 -7.38 -18.90
N TRP A 121 -10.82 -8.38 -19.77
CA TRP A 121 -10.24 -8.30 -21.11
C TRP A 121 -11.09 -9.01 -22.14
N TYR A 122 -10.96 -8.61 -23.39
CA TYR A 122 -11.61 -9.32 -24.50
C TYR A 122 -10.72 -10.48 -24.97
N ASP A 123 -11.27 -11.70 -24.93
CA ASP A 123 -10.61 -12.90 -25.44
C ASP A 123 -11.09 -13.15 -26.88
N SER A 124 -10.21 -12.93 -27.86
CA SER A 124 -10.54 -13.12 -29.28
C SER A 124 -10.72 -14.58 -29.66
N GLY A 125 -10.10 -15.52 -28.95
CA GLY A 125 -10.25 -16.96 -29.19
C GLY A 125 -11.63 -17.48 -28.79
N GLN A 126 -12.19 -16.92 -27.70
CA GLN A 126 -13.54 -17.23 -27.22
C GLN A 126 -14.61 -16.24 -27.69
N ASN A 127 -14.20 -15.16 -28.36
CA ASN A 127 -15.07 -14.08 -28.82
C ASN A 127 -15.97 -13.51 -27.72
N LYS A 128 -15.40 -13.29 -26.51
CA LYS A 128 -16.14 -12.77 -25.36
C LYS A 128 -15.27 -11.95 -24.41
N TRP A 129 -15.93 -11.14 -23.59
CA TRP A 129 -15.33 -10.46 -22.45
C TRP A 129 -15.14 -11.46 -21.30
N LEU A 130 -13.94 -11.47 -20.70
CA LEU A 130 -13.59 -12.27 -19.55
C LEU A 130 -13.25 -11.37 -18.37
N GLU A 131 -13.58 -11.83 -17.17
CA GLU A 131 -13.18 -11.24 -15.90
C GLU A 131 -12.37 -12.26 -15.09
N ASP A 132 -11.43 -11.81 -14.30
CA ASP A 132 -10.65 -12.64 -13.38
C ASP A 132 -11.29 -12.63 -12.00
N GLY A 133 -11.42 -13.81 -11.36
CA GLY A 133 -12.11 -13.97 -10.08
C GLY A 133 -11.41 -13.25 -8.92
N TYR A 134 -10.07 -13.07 -8.97
CA TYR A 134 -9.37 -12.27 -7.99
C TYR A 134 -9.65 -10.77 -8.20
N GLN A 135 -9.56 -10.29 -9.45
CA GLN A 135 -9.73 -8.87 -9.76
C GLN A 135 -11.13 -8.36 -9.40
N VAL A 136 -12.18 -9.16 -9.65
CA VAL A 136 -13.57 -8.81 -9.27
C VAL A 136 -13.90 -9.13 -7.81
N GLY A 137 -13.02 -9.84 -7.11
CA GLY A 137 -13.11 -10.15 -5.69
C GLY A 137 -12.81 -8.95 -4.79
N THR A 138 -12.63 -9.21 -3.50
CA THR A 138 -12.34 -8.20 -2.47
C THR A 138 -11.44 -8.81 -1.40
N ASP A 139 -10.20 -8.35 -1.27
CA ASP A 139 -9.28 -8.76 -0.21
C ASP A 139 -9.25 -7.75 0.92
N SER A 140 -9.18 -8.24 2.17
CA SER A 140 -9.13 -7.40 3.36
C SER A 140 -7.89 -6.48 3.40
N GLY A 141 -6.75 -6.95 2.88
CA GLY A 141 -5.54 -6.12 2.73
C GLY A 141 -5.75 -4.96 1.75
N ASN A 142 -6.35 -5.22 0.58
CA ASN A 142 -6.67 -4.16 -0.37
C ASN A 142 -7.64 -3.12 0.23
N MET A 143 -8.57 -3.57 1.10
CA MET A 143 -9.45 -2.66 1.83
C MET A 143 -8.67 -1.83 2.85
N ALA A 144 -7.72 -2.43 3.58
CA ALA A 144 -6.86 -1.70 4.51
C ALA A 144 -6.05 -0.61 3.79
N TRP A 145 -5.43 -0.94 2.64
CA TRP A 145 -4.68 0.03 1.86
C TRP A 145 -5.55 1.15 1.27
N ALA A 146 -6.77 0.84 0.84
CA ALA A 146 -7.74 1.87 0.43
C ALA A 146 -8.12 2.79 1.61
N MET A 147 -8.30 2.24 2.82
CA MET A 147 -8.52 3.06 4.03
C MET A 147 -7.33 3.97 4.30
N LEU A 148 -6.09 3.45 4.27
CA LEU A 148 -4.86 4.22 4.47
C LEU A 148 -4.73 5.36 3.45
N ALA A 149 -4.99 5.09 2.17
CA ALA A 149 -4.96 6.07 1.10
C ALA A 149 -5.99 7.20 1.31
N LEU A 150 -7.22 6.84 1.65
CA LEU A 150 -8.29 7.81 1.92
C LEU A 150 -7.98 8.63 3.19
N LEU A 151 -7.42 8.00 4.22
CA LEU A 151 -6.98 8.72 5.42
C LEU A 151 -5.81 9.67 5.13
N ALA A 152 -4.84 9.28 4.29
CA ALA A 152 -3.77 10.16 3.85
C ALA A 152 -4.32 11.43 3.17
N LEU A 153 -5.35 11.29 2.32
CA LEU A 153 -6.04 12.42 1.70
C LEU A 153 -6.82 13.27 2.72
N ASP A 154 -7.46 12.65 3.71
CA ASP A 154 -8.16 13.36 4.79
C ASP A 154 -7.18 14.17 5.65
N TYR A 155 -5.98 13.63 5.94
CA TYR A 155 -4.94 14.35 6.67
C TYR A 155 -4.34 15.49 5.85
N ALA A 156 -4.13 15.29 4.54
CA ALA A 156 -3.60 16.31 3.64
C ALA A 156 -4.62 17.38 3.25
N GLY A 157 -5.90 17.13 3.45
CA GLY A 157 -7.01 18.00 3.09
C GLY A 157 -7.44 18.96 4.22
N PRO A 158 -8.39 19.87 3.92
CA PRO A 158 -8.97 20.73 4.96
C PRO A 158 -9.81 19.91 5.94
N PRO A 159 -9.76 20.20 7.25
CA PRO A 159 -10.52 19.44 8.27
C PRO A 159 -12.05 19.41 8.06
N THR A 160 -12.58 20.33 7.25
CA THR A 160 -14.01 20.42 6.91
C THR A 160 -14.45 19.46 5.80
N ASP A 161 -13.52 18.91 5.03
CA ASP A 161 -13.80 17.89 4.01
C ASP A 161 -13.66 16.50 4.62
N THR A 162 -14.79 15.89 5.02
CA THR A 162 -14.81 14.58 5.69
C THR A 162 -15.00 13.40 4.75
N ARG A 163 -15.22 13.65 3.45
CA ARG A 163 -15.62 12.60 2.50
C ARG A 163 -14.67 11.41 2.43
N TYR A 164 -13.36 11.64 2.52
CA TYR A 164 -12.38 10.56 2.51
C TYR A 164 -12.39 9.75 3.80
N ARG A 165 -12.45 10.40 4.95
CA ARG A 165 -12.58 9.75 6.26
C ARG A 165 -13.88 8.96 6.37
N ASP A 166 -14.98 9.51 5.91
CA ASP A 166 -16.29 8.85 5.93
C ASP A 166 -16.30 7.60 5.03
N ALA A 167 -15.62 7.66 3.87
CA ALA A 167 -15.42 6.51 2.99
C ALA A 167 -14.49 5.45 3.63
N ALA A 168 -13.38 5.86 4.25
CA ALA A 168 -12.53 4.94 5.01
C ALA A 168 -13.30 4.22 6.11
N ALA A 169 -14.19 4.96 6.84
CA ALA A 169 -15.06 4.36 7.85
C ALA A 169 -16.10 3.40 7.26
N ARG A 170 -16.62 3.65 6.04
CA ARG A 170 -17.51 2.70 5.33
C ARG A 170 -16.78 1.40 5.02
N ILE A 171 -15.56 1.48 4.49
CA ILE A 171 -14.71 0.32 4.20
C ILE A 171 -14.39 -0.42 5.51
N GLY A 172 -14.00 0.30 6.56
CA GLY A 172 -13.68 -0.27 7.87
C GLY A 172 -14.84 -1.06 8.47
N ARG A 173 -16.08 -0.62 8.30
CA ARG A 173 -17.28 -1.37 8.76
C ARG A 173 -17.45 -2.69 8.00
N TRP A 174 -17.17 -2.71 6.70
CA TRP A 174 -17.18 -3.95 5.94
C TRP A 174 -16.10 -4.91 6.43
N VAL A 175 -14.86 -4.41 6.62
CA VAL A 175 -13.74 -5.22 7.13
C VAL A 175 -14.02 -5.75 8.55
N ALA A 176 -14.68 -4.97 9.40
CA ALA A 176 -15.08 -5.42 10.74
C ALA A 176 -15.93 -6.72 10.69
N GLY A 177 -16.72 -6.89 9.64
CA GLY A 177 -17.47 -8.13 9.36
C GLY A 177 -16.61 -9.33 8.98
N GLN A 178 -15.31 -9.13 8.67
CA GLN A 178 -14.36 -10.20 8.36
C GLN A 178 -13.58 -10.67 9.60
N ARG A 179 -13.87 -10.14 10.78
CA ARG A 179 -13.25 -10.58 12.03
C ARG A 179 -13.56 -12.06 12.28
N ASP A 180 -12.51 -12.83 12.56
CA ASP A 180 -12.62 -14.27 12.86
C ASP A 180 -11.92 -14.56 14.20
N THR A 181 -12.61 -15.25 15.08
CA THR A 181 -12.10 -15.60 16.43
C THR A 181 -11.47 -17.00 16.50
N ARG A 182 -11.46 -17.76 15.40
CA ARG A 182 -10.81 -19.08 15.35
C ARG A 182 -9.28 -18.95 15.49
N GLY A 183 -8.67 -19.92 16.16
CA GLY A 183 -7.21 -19.98 16.33
C GLY A 183 -6.64 -18.67 16.89
N PRO A 184 -5.71 -18.00 16.20
CA PRO A 184 -5.07 -16.77 16.68
C PRO A 184 -5.97 -15.52 16.59
N GLY A 185 -7.23 -15.63 16.16
CA GLY A 185 -8.09 -14.48 15.89
C GLY A 185 -7.72 -13.73 14.61
N GLY A 186 -7.95 -12.42 14.58
CA GLY A 186 -7.62 -11.54 13.46
C GLY A 186 -8.72 -11.46 12.39
N PHE A 187 -8.33 -11.15 11.15
CA PHE A 187 -9.25 -10.93 10.04
C PHE A 187 -8.97 -11.89 8.88
N LEU A 188 -10.03 -12.39 8.25
CA LEU A 188 -9.96 -13.26 7.07
C LEU A 188 -9.41 -12.50 5.86
N GLY A 189 -8.81 -13.25 4.92
CA GLY A 189 -8.17 -12.71 3.73
C GLY A 189 -9.11 -12.03 2.73
N GLY A 190 -10.41 -12.40 2.72
CA GLY A 190 -11.40 -11.78 1.84
C GLY A 190 -12.17 -12.76 0.98
N PHE A 191 -12.56 -12.32 -0.22
CA PHE A 191 -13.44 -13.07 -1.13
C PHE A 191 -12.87 -13.11 -2.56
N ILE A 192 -13.00 -14.26 -3.20
CA ILE A 192 -12.64 -14.48 -4.61
C ILE A 192 -13.88 -14.88 -5.39
N GLY A 193 -14.02 -14.38 -6.60
CA GLY A 193 -15.10 -14.71 -7.52
C GLY A 193 -16.18 -13.66 -7.61
N TRP A 194 -17.24 -14.03 -8.28
CA TRP A 194 -18.26 -13.12 -8.78
C TRP A 194 -19.47 -13.04 -7.85
N GLU A 195 -20.18 -11.92 -7.96
CA GLU A 195 -21.49 -11.78 -7.37
C GLU A 195 -22.47 -12.83 -7.92
N PRO A 196 -23.54 -13.21 -7.18
CA PRO A 196 -23.83 -12.73 -5.82
C PRO A 196 -23.18 -13.57 -4.72
N LYS A 197 -22.35 -14.56 -5.04
CA LYS A 197 -21.80 -15.53 -4.08
C LYS A 197 -20.30 -15.78 -4.30
N PRO A 198 -19.44 -14.79 -4.04
CA PRO A 198 -18.01 -15.02 -4.05
C PRO A 198 -17.61 -16.01 -2.94
N MET A 199 -16.51 -16.73 -3.14
CA MET A 199 -15.97 -17.66 -2.16
C MET A 199 -15.14 -16.89 -1.12
N SER A 200 -15.39 -17.11 0.16
CA SER A 200 -14.55 -16.59 1.23
C SER A 200 -13.26 -17.41 1.33
N GLY A 201 -12.12 -16.73 1.39
CA GLY A 201 -10.86 -17.33 1.83
C GLY A 201 -10.89 -17.54 3.35
N GLY A 202 -10.60 -18.76 3.80
CA GLY A 202 -10.56 -19.09 5.23
C GLY A 202 -9.25 -18.67 5.92
N TRP A 203 -8.20 -18.38 5.14
CA TRP A 203 -6.87 -18.01 5.58
C TRP A 203 -6.82 -16.57 6.15
N LYS A 204 -5.78 -16.31 6.92
CA LYS A 204 -5.45 -14.99 7.48
C LYS A 204 -3.98 -14.69 7.19
N SER A 205 -3.68 -13.45 6.82
CA SER A 205 -2.33 -13.01 6.48
C SER A 205 -1.74 -12.12 7.56
N THR A 206 -0.45 -12.30 7.84
CA THR A 206 0.33 -11.41 8.72
C THR A 206 0.43 -10.02 8.12
N GLU A 207 0.71 -9.91 6.82
CA GLU A 207 0.71 -8.67 6.06
C GLU A 207 -0.62 -7.94 6.21
N GLN A 208 -1.75 -8.55 5.76
CA GLN A 208 -3.05 -7.90 5.76
C GLN A 208 -3.53 -7.48 7.16
N ASN A 209 -3.21 -8.27 8.20
CA ASN A 209 -3.53 -7.87 9.56
C ASN A 209 -2.63 -6.72 10.05
N SER A 210 -1.39 -6.58 9.53
CA SER A 210 -0.55 -5.41 9.81
C SER A 210 -1.12 -4.14 9.18
N ASP A 211 -1.57 -4.25 7.93
CA ASP A 211 -2.24 -3.17 7.21
C ASP A 211 -3.51 -2.72 7.93
N LEU A 212 -4.32 -3.69 8.40
CA LEU A 212 -5.55 -3.43 9.14
C LEU A 212 -5.30 -2.82 10.50
N TYR A 213 -4.27 -3.25 11.22
CA TYR A 213 -3.88 -2.61 12.47
C TYR A 213 -3.61 -1.13 12.28
N ALA A 214 -2.82 -0.77 11.28
CA ALA A 214 -2.49 0.61 10.98
C ALA A 214 -3.74 1.40 10.53
N ALA A 215 -4.52 0.85 9.59
CA ALA A 215 -5.72 1.51 9.07
C ALA A 215 -6.76 1.78 10.17
N PHE A 216 -7.02 0.82 11.04
CA PHE A 216 -7.94 1.01 12.17
C PHE A 216 -7.38 1.96 13.23
N SER A 217 -6.06 1.94 13.49
CA SER A 217 -5.43 2.87 14.42
C SER A 217 -5.55 4.32 13.95
N LEU A 218 -5.23 4.60 12.70
CA LEU A 218 -5.37 5.93 12.11
C LEU A 218 -6.85 6.37 12.03
N LEU A 219 -7.77 5.44 11.74
CA LEU A 219 -9.20 5.75 11.71
C LEU A 219 -9.73 6.07 13.11
N ALA A 220 -9.28 5.35 14.15
CA ALA A 220 -9.60 5.65 15.55
C ALA A 220 -9.13 7.06 15.94
N GLU A 221 -7.89 7.40 15.58
CA GLU A 221 -7.31 8.72 15.83
C GLU A 221 -8.15 9.82 15.16
N ARG A 222 -8.44 9.67 13.87
CA ARG A 222 -9.13 10.69 13.07
C ARG A 222 -10.60 10.87 13.42
N THR A 223 -11.26 9.79 13.85
CA THR A 223 -12.70 9.83 14.16
C THR A 223 -12.99 10.01 15.65
N HIS A 224 -11.98 9.81 16.53
CA HIS A 224 -12.14 9.73 17.99
C HIS A 224 -13.14 8.65 18.43
N ASP A 225 -13.35 7.61 17.61
CA ASP A 225 -14.23 6.48 17.88
C ASP A 225 -13.40 5.28 18.35
N THR A 226 -13.53 4.96 19.63
CA THR A 226 -12.78 3.88 20.28
C THR A 226 -13.14 2.48 19.79
N SER A 227 -14.24 2.31 19.08
CA SER A 227 -14.60 1.01 18.49
C SER A 227 -13.58 0.54 17.46
N TRP A 228 -12.93 1.46 16.76
CA TRP A 228 -11.83 1.14 15.83
C TRP A 228 -10.59 0.64 16.55
N THR A 229 -10.33 1.12 17.78
CA THR A 229 -9.21 0.63 18.59
C THR A 229 -9.35 -0.85 18.94
N GLU A 230 -10.57 -1.33 19.21
CA GLU A 230 -10.82 -2.76 19.48
C GLU A 230 -10.51 -3.63 18.25
N LEU A 231 -10.77 -3.13 17.03
CA LEU A 231 -10.46 -3.81 15.78
C LEU A 231 -8.96 -3.80 15.51
N ALA A 232 -8.29 -2.67 15.75
CA ALA A 232 -6.83 -2.58 15.67
C ALA A 232 -6.17 -3.59 16.63
N GLU A 233 -6.63 -3.67 17.88
CA GLU A 233 -6.11 -4.63 18.86
C GLU A 233 -6.32 -6.09 18.43
N ALA A 234 -7.45 -6.42 17.78
CA ALA A 234 -7.68 -7.75 17.25
C ALA A 234 -6.66 -8.11 16.15
N ALA A 235 -6.34 -7.16 15.26
CA ALA A 235 -5.30 -7.33 14.25
C ALA A 235 -3.91 -7.47 14.91
N ARG A 236 -3.57 -6.62 15.90
CA ARG A 236 -2.30 -6.67 16.64
C ARG A 236 -2.09 -8.00 17.33
N HIS A 237 -3.10 -8.55 17.99
CA HIS A 237 -3.01 -9.86 18.62
C HIS A 237 -2.70 -10.97 17.60
N PHE A 238 -3.30 -10.91 16.41
CA PHE A 238 -2.97 -11.85 15.34
C PHE A 238 -1.51 -11.74 14.91
N ILE A 239 -1.01 -10.50 14.64
CA ILE A 239 0.39 -10.27 14.27
C ILE A 239 1.33 -10.88 15.31
N GLN A 240 1.07 -10.61 16.59
CA GLN A 240 1.88 -11.17 17.70
C GLN A 240 1.87 -12.70 17.72
N ALA A 241 0.73 -13.33 17.42
CA ALA A 241 0.61 -14.78 17.34
C ALA A 241 1.35 -15.40 16.14
N MET A 242 1.67 -14.61 15.12
CA MET A 242 2.45 -15.08 13.97
C MET A 242 3.96 -15.02 14.20
N TRP A 243 4.43 -14.42 15.30
CA TRP A 243 5.85 -14.37 15.65
C TRP A 243 6.37 -15.75 16.04
N ARG A 244 7.49 -16.14 15.47
CA ARG A 244 8.17 -17.41 15.68
C ARG A 244 9.56 -17.16 16.26
N PRO A 245 9.73 -17.27 17.60
CA PRO A 245 11.00 -17.00 18.26
C PRO A 245 12.14 -17.91 17.79
N GLU A 246 11.83 -19.16 17.41
CA GLU A 246 12.79 -20.15 16.96
C GLU A 246 13.52 -19.78 15.66
N CYS A 247 12.90 -18.96 14.79
CA CYS A 247 13.55 -18.42 13.60
C CYS A 247 13.79 -16.91 13.68
N GLY A 248 13.26 -16.23 14.70
CA GLY A 248 13.26 -14.78 14.76
C GLY A 248 12.49 -14.15 13.58
N CYS A 249 11.41 -14.79 13.13
CA CYS A 249 10.66 -14.38 11.95
C CYS A 249 9.16 -14.50 12.16
N PHE A 250 8.37 -13.79 11.33
CA PHE A 250 6.93 -14.00 11.25
C PHE A 250 6.59 -15.11 10.25
N ALA A 251 5.60 -15.93 10.58
CA ALA A 251 4.91 -16.78 9.61
C ALA A 251 4.07 -15.92 8.66
N VAL A 252 3.83 -16.38 7.42
CA VAL A 252 3.02 -15.62 6.45
C VAL A 252 1.56 -15.46 6.91
N GLY A 253 1.07 -16.36 7.77
CA GLY A 253 -0.30 -16.34 8.29
C GLY A 253 -0.78 -17.72 8.67
N THR A 254 -2.07 -18.00 8.44
CA THR A 254 -2.69 -19.33 8.65
C THR A 254 -2.98 -20.02 7.32
N PHE A 255 -3.20 -21.33 7.36
CA PHE A 255 -3.83 -22.06 6.27
C PHE A 255 -5.33 -21.69 6.14
N ASP A 256 -6.01 -22.24 5.13
CA ASP A 256 -7.44 -21.98 4.85
C ASP A 256 -8.40 -22.40 5.98
N ASP A 257 -7.95 -23.20 6.94
CA ASP A 257 -8.71 -23.52 8.14
C ASP A 257 -8.84 -22.32 9.11
N GLY A 258 -8.03 -21.26 8.91
CA GLY A 258 -7.97 -20.07 9.76
C GLY A 258 -7.35 -20.31 11.12
N VAL A 259 -6.73 -21.48 11.36
CA VAL A 259 -6.19 -21.93 12.65
C VAL A 259 -4.74 -22.39 12.54
N GLY A 260 -4.45 -23.30 11.62
CA GLY A 260 -3.12 -23.86 11.41
C GLY A 260 -2.15 -22.81 10.86
N LEU A 261 -1.00 -22.68 11.52
CA LEU A 261 0.03 -21.72 11.12
C LEU A 261 0.69 -22.14 9.81
N ASN A 262 0.71 -21.25 8.82
CA ASN A 262 1.47 -21.43 7.58
C ASN A 262 2.89 -20.88 7.77
N PRO A 263 3.92 -21.73 7.87
CA PRO A 263 5.27 -21.34 8.28
C PRO A 263 6.10 -20.70 7.15
N VAL A 264 5.55 -20.51 5.95
CA VAL A 264 6.25 -19.86 4.84
C VAL A 264 6.73 -18.49 5.28
N VAL A 265 7.93 -18.11 4.85
CA VAL A 265 8.52 -16.79 5.09
C VAL A 265 8.45 -15.98 3.81
N THR A 266 7.70 -14.90 3.86
CA THR A 266 7.65 -13.88 2.80
C THR A 266 8.20 -12.57 3.33
N LEU A 267 8.68 -11.71 2.45
CA LEU A 267 9.31 -10.45 2.87
C LEU A 267 8.28 -9.48 3.45
N ASP A 268 7.11 -9.35 2.84
CA ASP A 268 6.01 -8.52 3.32
C ASP A 268 5.55 -8.90 4.74
N ALA A 269 5.49 -10.20 5.04
CA ALA A 269 5.20 -10.66 6.40
C ALA A 269 6.29 -10.29 7.43
N GLN A 270 7.49 -9.91 7.00
CA GLN A 270 8.53 -9.40 7.88
C GLN A 270 8.52 -7.86 7.95
N THR A 271 8.32 -7.18 6.83
CA THR A 271 8.41 -5.72 6.73
C THR A 271 7.17 -5.01 7.27
N MET A 272 5.97 -5.48 6.94
CA MET A 272 4.73 -4.82 7.35
C MET A 272 4.52 -4.74 8.87
N PRO A 273 4.78 -5.81 9.67
CA PRO A 273 4.73 -5.69 11.13
C PRO A 273 5.71 -4.66 11.70
N LEU A 274 6.92 -4.54 11.12
CA LEU A 274 7.92 -3.57 11.58
C LEU A 274 7.50 -2.13 11.30
N LEU A 275 6.87 -1.88 10.16
CA LEU A 275 6.35 -0.56 9.79
C LEU A 275 5.07 -0.21 10.56
N ALA A 276 4.18 -1.18 10.79
CA ALA A 276 2.91 -0.97 11.47
C ALA A 276 3.03 -0.87 13.00
N LEU A 277 4.05 -1.52 13.60
CA LEU A 277 4.28 -1.58 15.04
C LEU A 277 5.66 -1.02 15.41
N PRO A 278 5.99 0.25 15.11
CA PRO A 278 7.33 0.79 15.29
C PRO A 278 7.80 0.73 16.75
N ASP A 279 6.92 0.89 17.73
CA ASP A 279 7.25 0.77 19.15
C ASP A 279 7.65 -0.65 19.57
N SER A 280 7.19 -1.66 18.82
CA SER A 280 7.52 -3.07 19.05
C SER A 280 8.66 -3.55 18.14
N ALA A 281 9.14 -2.74 17.20
CA ALA A 281 10.20 -3.10 16.26
C ALA A 281 11.47 -3.64 16.95
N PRO A 282 11.94 -3.10 18.09
CA PRO A 282 13.08 -3.69 18.81
C PRO A 282 12.85 -5.14 19.26
N HIS A 283 11.62 -5.50 19.60
CA HIS A 283 11.26 -6.88 19.96
C HIS A 283 11.31 -7.82 18.76
N TYR A 284 11.04 -7.30 17.56
CA TYR A 284 10.95 -8.04 16.30
C TYR A 284 12.17 -7.83 15.38
N GLU A 285 13.28 -7.30 15.88
CA GLU A 285 14.50 -7.05 15.08
C GLU A 285 15.01 -8.34 14.41
N GLY A 286 14.72 -9.51 14.98
CA GLY A 286 14.99 -10.80 14.35
C GLY A 286 14.41 -10.95 12.95
N ALA A 287 13.28 -10.28 12.65
CA ALA A 287 12.68 -10.31 11.31
C ALA A 287 13.59 -9.72 10.23
N LEU A 288 14.37 -8.67 10.56
CA LEU A 288 15.38 -8.12 9.64
C LEU A 288 16.53 -9.11 9.41
N THR A 289 17.02 -9.73 10.47
CA THR A 289 18.06 -10.77 10.38
C THR A 289 17.58 -11.98 9.57
N ALA A 290 16.34 -12.43 9.79
CA ALA A 290 15.75 -13.52 9.04
C ALA A 290 15.57 -13.16 7.56
N SER A 291 15.13 -11.95 7.25
CA SER A 291 15.04 -11.45 5.87
C SER A 291 16.39 -11.42 5.17
N GLU A 292 17.41 -10.91 5.85
CA GLU A 292 18.79 -10.86 5.31
C GLU A 292 19.35 -12.27 5.04
N TRP A 293 19.00 -13.24 5.87
CA TRP A 293 19.48 -14.61 5.75
C TRP A 293 18.74 -15.43 4.71
N ARG A 294 17.41 -15.30 4.65
CA ARG A 294 16.51 -16.16 3.87
C ARG A 294 16.10 -15.57 2.54
N LEU A 295 15.99 -14.22 2.47
CA LEU A 295 15.36 -13.53 1.35
C LEU A 295 16.32 -12.59 0.60
N ARG A 296 17.57 -12.43 1.08
CA ARG A 296 18.55 -11.57 0.40
C ARG A 296 19.07 -12.22 -0.88
N VAL A 297 18.85 -11.55 -2.01
CA VAL A 297 19.44 -11.89 -3.31
C VAL A 297 20.83 -11.25 -3.42
N ARG A 298 21.87 -12.08 -3.63
CA ARG A 298 23.26 -11.66 -3.79
C ARG A 298 23.76 -12.06 -5.17
N ARG A 299 23.32 -11.31 -6.18
CA ARG A 299 23.68 -11.49 -7.59
C ARG A 299 24.14 -10.14 -8.18
N ALA A 300 24.21 -10.02 -9.52
CA ALA A 300 24.54 -8.76 -10.20
C ALA A 300 23.59 -7.61 -9.79
N VAL A 301 22.30 -7.91 -9.60
CA VAL A 301 21.35 -7.06 -8.91
C VAL A 301 21.13 -7.65 -7.53
N SER A 302 21.41 -6.88 -6.48
CA SER A 302 21.35 -7.32 -5.09
C SER A 302 20.23 -6.58 -4.34
N GLY A 303 19.28 -7.33 -3.77
CA GLY A 303 18.12 -6.79 -3.04
C GLY A 303 17.44 -7.93 -2.31
N PHE A 304 16.13 -7.90 -2.22
CA PHE A 304 15.35 -8.94 -1.55
C PHE A 304 14.39 -9.61 -2.52
N THR A 305 14.19 -10.91 -2.36
CA THR A 305 13.15 -11.67 -3.06
C THR A 305 11.85 -11.65 -2.28
N TYR A 306 10.74 -12.02 -2.93
CA TYR A 306 9.43 -12.06 -2.30
C TYR A 306 9.32 -13.15 -1.22
N SER A 307 9.78 -14.37 -1.51
CA SER A 307 9.73 -15.51 -0.60
C SER A 307 10.95 -16.41 -0.77
N GLU A 308 11.09 -17.44 0.07
CA GLU A 308 12.23 -18.37 0.06
C GLU A 308 12.37 -19.19 -1.24
N VAL A 309 11.33 -19.27 -2.07
CA VAL A 309 11.42 -19.94 -3.38
C VAL A 309 11.88 -19.01 -4.50
N GLY A 310 11.90 -17.70 -4.24
CA GLY A 310 12.33 -16.69 -5.20
C GLY A 310 13.85 -16.61 -5.31
N ASP A 311 14.33 -16.27 -6.50
CA ASP A 311 15.78 -16.16 -6.78
C ASP A 311 16.17 -14.85 -7.50
N ALA A 312 15.26 -13.91 -7.58
CA ALA A 312 15.43 -12.58 -8.17
C ALA A 312 14.96 -11.48 -7.21
N VAL A 313 15.39 -10.25 -7.47
CA VAL A 313 14.97 -9.11 -6.67
C VAL A 313 13.48 -8.82 -6.93
N TRP A 314 12.72 -8.69 -5.87
CA TRP A 314 11.40 -8.07 -5.83
C TRP A 314 11.59 -6.61 -5.47
N THR A 315 11.34 -5.72 -6.44
CA THR A 315 11.70 -4.30 -6.32
C THR A 315 10.89 -3.60 -5.22
N GLU A 316 9.61 -3.91 -5.13
CA GLU A 316 8.70 -3.37 -4.12
C GLU A 316 9.17 -3.69 -2.70
N GLY A 317 9.40 -4.97 -2.38
CA GLY A 317 9.88 -5.38 -1.06
C GLY A 317 11.28 -4.86 -0.75
N THR A 318 12.12 -4.67 -1.78
CA THR A 318 13.41 -4.00 -1.62
C THR A 318 13.23 -2.54 -1.21
N ALA A 319 12.20 -1.84 -1.73
CA ALA A 319 11.86 -0.47 -1.33
C ALA A 319 11.27 -0.41 0.10
N GLN A 320 10.47 -1.41 0.51
CA GLN A 320 10.01 -1.53 1.89
C GLN A 320 11.20 -1.68 2.86
N MET A 321 12.18 -2.51 2.52
CA MET A 321 13.41 -2.65 3.31
C MET A 321 14.25 -1.37 3.30
N ALA A 322 14.31 -0.64 2.17
CA ALA A 322 14.97 0.66 2.11
C ALA A 322 14.31 1.66 3.07
N LEU A 323 12.98 1.73 3.10
CA LEU A 323 12.27 2.58 4.06
C LEU A 323 12.60 2.20 5.51
N ILE A 324 12.56 0.90 5.86
CA ILE A 324 12.88 0.45 7.22
C ILE A 324 14.33 0.82 7.59
N THR A 325 15.29 0.60 6.71
CA THR A 325 16.70 0.95 6.97
C THR A 325 16.90 2.46 7.10
N HIS A 326 16.15 3.26 6.34
CA HIS A 326 16.10 4.72 6.49
C HIS A 326 15.60 5.13 7.88
N LEU A 327 14.45 4.60 8.30
CA LEU A 327 13.84 4.90 9.60
C LEU A 327 14.72 4.46 10.78
N LEU A 328 15.53 3.40 10.61
CA LEU A 328 16.50 2.92 11.59
C LEU A 328 17.84 3.67 11.55
N GLY A 329 18.03 4.64 10.66
CA GLY A 329 19.28 5.39 10.49
C GLY A 329 20.43 4.57 9.90
N ARG A 330 20.16 3.44 9.22
CA ARG A 330 21.16 2.57 8.59
C ARG A 330 21.52 3.10 7.18
N THR A 331 22.20 4.26 7.13
CA THR A 331 22.42 5.04 5.90
C THR A 331 23.09 4.28 4.77
N ASP A 332 24.12 3.47 5.05
CA ASP A 332 24.84 2.74 4.01
C ASP A 332 23.96 1.66 3.37
N GLU A 333 23.19 0.94 4.19
CA GLU A 333 22.26 -0.09 3.74
C GLU A 333 21.12 0.53 2.92
N TYR A 334 20.52 1.61 3.44
CA TYR A 334 19.53 2.39 2.72
C TYR A 334 20.03 2.83 1.34
N SER A 335 21.21 3.45 1.27
CA SER A 335 21.77 3.94 0.01
C SER A 335 22.02 2.80 -0.99
N SER A 336 22.47 1.64 -0.50
CA SER A 336 22.67 0.45 -1.33
C SER A 336 21.36 -0.10 -1.90
N LEU A 337 20.28 -0.11 -1.08
CA LEU A 337 18.96 -0.57 -1.52
C LEU A 337 18.33 0.41 -2.51
N MET A 338 18.44 1.72 -2.28
CA MET A 338 17.97 2.74 -3.23
C MET A 338 18.72 2.65 -4.58
N ALA A 339 20.03 2.44 -4.58
CA ALA A 339 20.79 2.21 -5.82
C ALA A 339 20.29 0.93 -6.56
N THR A 340 19.88 -0.10 -5.83
CA THR A 340 19.24 -1.28 -6.42
C THR A 340 17.92 -0.92 -7.09
N ILE A 341 17.07 -0.16 -6.42
CA ILE A 341 15.77 0.31 -6.94
C ILE A 341 16.01 1.13 -8.22
N ASP A 342 16.93 2.09 -8.18
CA ASP A 342 17.30 2.90 -9.35
C ASP A 342 17.71 2.06 -10.57
N SER A 343 18.42 0.95 -10.33
CA SER A 343 18.79 0.01 -11.40
C SER A 343 17.61 -0.73 -12.04
N GLN A 344 16.44 -0.69 -11.40
CA GLN A 344 15.20 -1.28 -11.91
C GLN A 344 14.29 -0.26 -12.62
N LYS A 345 14.75 0.98 -12.82
CA LYS A 345 13.96 1.98 -13.54
C LYS A 345 13.73 1.57 -14.99
N ALA A 346 12.49 1.64 -15.43
CA ALA A 346 12.06 1.38 -16.79
C ALA A 346 12.05 2.67 -17.63
N PRO A 347 12.00 2.60 -18.98
CA PRO A 347 12.03 3.80 -19.84
C PRO A 347 10.84 4.76 -19.68
N ASP A 348 9.72 4.29 -19.11
CA ASP A 348 8.49 5.03 -18.85
C ASP A 348 8.43 5.68 -17.46
N ASN A 349 9.57 5.75 -16.77
CA ASN A 349 9.74 6.27 -15.40
C ASN A 349 9.15 5.41 -14.28
N GLU A 350 8.43 4.33 -14.57
CA GLU A 350 8.07 3.35 -13.57
C GLU A 350 9.24 2.39 -13.28
N TYR A 351 9.09 1.56 -12.26
CA TYR A 351 10.11 0.59 -11.87
C TYR A 351 9.64 -0.83 -12.19
N TYR A 352 10.53 -1.66 -12.71
CA TYR A 352 10.22 -3.08 -12.95
C TYR A 352 9.86 -3.79 -11.63
N ALA A 353 8.81 -4.61 -11.64
CA ALA A 353 8.38 -5.37 -10.48
C ALA A 353 9.48 -6.34 -9.97
N THR A 354 10.30 -6.86 -10.86
CA THR A 354 11.40 -7.79 -10.51
C THR A 354 12.59 -7.67 -11.47
N SER A 355 13.76 -8.08 -10.99
CA SER A 355 15.01 -8.08 -11.78
C SER A 355 15.11 -9.23 -12.79
N ALA A 356 14.25 -10.26 -12.71
CA ALA A 356 14.23 -11.40 -13.64
C ALA A 356 12.97 -11.37 -14.53
N THR A 357 12.96 -12.14 -15.62
CA THR A 357 11.80 -12.25 -16.51
C THR A 357 10.52 -12.62 -15.76
N ALA A 358 10.64 -13.52 -14.76
CA ALA A 358 9.57 -13.87 -13.83
C ALA A 358 10.19 -14.26 -12.49
N LEU A 359 9.51 -13.92 -11.41
CA LEU A 359 9.84 -14.26 -10.03
C LEU A 359 8.67 -15.02 -9.42
N ALA A 360 8.90 -16.28 -9.03
CA ALA A 360 7.89 -17.09 -8.35
C ALA A 360 7.60 -16.57 -6.94
N THR A 361 6.31 -16.48 -6.58
CA THR A 361 5.90 -16.08 -5.22
C THR A 361 5.90 -17.24 -4.23
N GLY A 362 5.81 -18.47 -4.72
CA GLY A 362 5.62 -19.67 -3.90
C GLY A 362 4.16 -19.95 -3.54
N PHE A 363 3.23 -19.11 -4.01
CA PHE A 363 1.80 -19.32 -3.83
C PHE A 363 1.16 -19.94 -5.08
N GLY A 364 0.09 -20.72 -4.85
CA GLY A 364 -0.58 -21.54 -5.82
C GLY A 364 -0.27 -23.02 -5.63
N ASP A 365 -0.98 -23.89 -6.34
CA ASP A 365 -0.74 -25.34 -6.32
C ASP A 365 0.55 -25.64 -7.12
N PRO A 366 1.61 -26.18 -6.50
CA PRO A 366 2.85 -26.49 -7.20
C PRO A 366 2.69 -27.53 -8.30
N THR A 367 1.61 -28.31 -8.26
CA THR A 367 1.28 -29.32 -9.28
C THR A 367 0.44 -28.76 -10.42
N ASN A 368 -0.11 -27.54 -10.26
CA ASN A 368 -0.90 -26.85 -11.28
C ASN A 368 -0.26 -25.49 -11.65
N PRO A 369 0.53 -25.43 -12.73
CA PRO A 369 1.20 -24.20 -13.15
C PRO A 369 0.25 -23.02 -13.39
N LEU A 370 -1.03 -23.28 -13.70
CA LEU A 370 -2.03 -22.24 -13.96
C LEU A 370 -2.48 -21.49 -12.69
N THR A 371 -2.21 -22.06 -11.51
CA THR A 371 -2.53 -21.42 -10.23
C THR A 371 -1.32 -20.74 -9.60
N GLN A 372 -0.11 -21.00 -10.10
CA GLN A 372 1.10 -20.36 -9.59
C GLN A 372 1.09 -18.87 -9.87
N ARG A 373 1.54 -18.08 -8.90
CA ARG A 373 1.61 -16.63 -8.99
C ARG A 373 3.05 -16.18 -9.20
N PHE A 374 3.23 -15.21 -10.13
CA PHE A 374 4.53 -14.65 -10.49
C PHE A 374 4.46 -13.13 -10.53
N TYR A 375 5.57 -12.50 -10.13
CA TYR A 375 5.91 -11.16 -10.58
C TYR A 375 6.68 -11.25 -11.90
N TYR A 376 6.25 -10.50 -12.89
CA TYR A 376 6.92 -10.42 -14.18
C TYR A 376 7.78 -9.15 -14.26
N ARG A 377 8.83 -9.16 -15.08
CA ARG A 377 9.65 -7.98 -15.34
C ARG A 377 8.88 -6.98 -16.21
N LEU A 378 7.92 -6.34 -15.64
CA LEU A 378 7.08 -5.31 -16.23
C LEU A 378 7.22 -4.03 -15.41
N PRO A 379 7.17 -2.83 -16.03
CA PRO A 379 6.95 -1.59 -15.30
C PRO A 379 5.69 -1.71 -14.44
N HIS A 380 5.76 -1.27 -13.19
CA HIS A 380 4.71 -1.54 -12.22
C HIS A 380 4.54 -0.36 -11.25
N LEU A 381 3.30 0.02 -11.00
CA LEU A 381 2.95 1.17 -10.17
C LEU A 381 3.37 0.99 -8.70
N ALA A 382 3.20 -0.21 -8.11
CA ALA A 382 3.49 -0.45 -6.70
C ALA A 382 4.95 -0.18 -6.32
N PRO A 383 5.99 -0.78 -6.98
CA PRO A 383 7.38 -0.45 -6.65
C PRO A 383 7.72 1.02 -6.90
N THR A 384 7.05 1.69 -7.87
CA THR A 384 7.23 3.13 -8.13
C THR A 384 6.75 3.96 -6.94
N ALA A 385 5.60 3.63 -6.37
CA ALA A 385 5.07 4.30 -5.19
C ALA A 385 5.91 4.03 -3.93
N TRP A 386 6.33 2.78 -3.70
CA TRP A 386 7.19 2.44 -2.58
C TRP A 386 8.57 3.09 -2.66
N ALA A 387 9.16 3.21 -3.87
CA ALA A 387 10.41 3.94 -4.07
C ALA A 387 10.29 5.40 -3.65
N ALA A 388 9.20 6.08 -4.02
CA ALA A 388 8.92 7.46 -3.62
C ALA A 388 8.75 7.59 -2.09
N MET A 389 8.01 6.67 -1.45
CA MET A 389 7.84 6.67 0.01
C MET A 389 9.17 6.42 0.73
N ALA A 390 9.98 5.47 0.24
CA ALA A 390 11.30 5.19 0.82
C ALA A 390 12.25 6.39 0.72
N ASP A 391 12.26 7.08 -0.41
CA ASP A 391 13.06 8.26 -0.64
C ASP A 391 12.63 9.45 0.27
N ARG A 392 11.33 9.55 0.55
CA ARG A 392 10.78 10.55 1.48
C ARG A 392 10.92 10.16 2.96
N GLY A 393 11.34 8.93 3.27
CA GLY A 393 11.33 8.39 4.64
C GLY A 393 9.92 8.35 5.24
N PHE A 394 8.89 8.18 4.38
CA PHE A 394 7.50 8.27 4.77
C PHE A 394 6.94 6.88 5.08
N ASN A 395 6.55 6.65 6.34
CA ASN A 395 5.90 5.42 6.76
C ASN A 395 4.37 5.51 6.55
N PRO A 396 3.79 4.77 5.60
CA PRO A 396 2.36 4.83 5.29
C PRO A 396 1.45 4.44 6.47
N PHE A 397 1.98 3.71 7.46
CA PHE A 397 1.21 3.18 8.59
C PHE A 397 1.14 4.12 9.79
N THR A 398 2.05 5.10 9.93
CA THR A 398 2.14 5.95 11.10
C THR A 398 2.00 7.43 10.79
N ASP A 399 2.44 7.86 9.61
CA ASP A 399 2.59 9.29 9.35
C ASP A 399 1.30 9.95 8.86
N GLY A 400 0.25 9.15 8.60
CA GLY A 400 -1.10 9.63 8.28
C GLY A 400 -1.19 10.59 7.09
N GLY A 401 -0.12 10.71 6.29
CA GLY A 401 -0.03 11.66 5.19
C GLY A 401 0.58 13.01 5.56
N LEU A 402 0.92 13.26 6.82
CA LEU A 402 1.61 14.49 7.18
C LEU A 402 3.12 14.36 6.91
N PRO A 403 3.74 15.30 6.15
CA PRO A 403 5.18 15.35 6.10
C PRO A 403 5.70 15.55 7.54
N GLN A 404 6.56 14.65 8.02
CA GLN A 404 7.25 14.87 9.28
C GLN A 404 7.95 16.23 9.18
N ALA A 405 7.63 17.13 10.11
CA ALA A 405 8.39 18.35 10.23
C ALA A 405 9.85 17.93 10.42
N SER A 406 10.70 18.27 9.45
CA SER A 406 12.13 17.98 9.52
C SER A 406 12.58 18.23 10.96
N ALA A 407 13.12 17.21 11.62
CA ALA A 407 13.79 17.37 12.89
C ALA A 407 14.93 18.38 12.65
N SER A 408 14.59 19.66 12.78
CA SER A 408 15.55 20.74 12.70
C SER A 408 16.46 20.60 13.90
N ALA A 409 17.69 20.19 13.62
CA ALA A 409 18.89 20.44 14.39
C ALA A 409 18.65 21.08 15.79
N GLN A 410 18.85 20.29 16.81
CA GLN A 410 19.35 20.79 18.10
C GLN A 410 20.81 20.42 18.24
#